data_78caf780ad8d40599f874ee0a179fe4a
#
_entry.id   78caf780ad8d40599f874ee0a179fe4a
#
_cell.length_a   1.000
_cell.length_b   1.000
_cell.length_c   1.000
_cell.angle_alpha   90.00
_cell.angle_beta   90.00
_cell.angle_gamma   90.00
#
_symmetry.space_group_name_H-M   'P 1'
#
loop_
_entity.id
_entity.type
_entity.pdbx_description
1 polymer ?
#
loop_
_entity_poly.entity_id
_entity_poly.type
_entity_poly.pdbx_seq_one_letter_code
_entity_poly.pdbx_strand_id
1 'polypeptide(L)'
;MEIPTVIGLGLGFDGTSNWINKHVVDKYILGIDEFKPEEYGVARKFFVLWTFLTVFTYLLYFTLCPLVYHFLYTKRDAEGNNVAAWNWREGKDQVRNEIKLSAWSICVMAGMTAPFELLVEQGYTKIYWETPARDDLGGWFYLLVGSPLLFLAFSDTCVYWIHRMLHHRLLYAPIHKLHHKYKETTPFSAYAFHPLDGWLQGCPYHVFVFLFPMHHVTYFLSLAMVGLWTINIHDRTTMKLPFVNGAAHHTIHHTGFNYNYGQYLVFWDKIGGSFRDPFAYAPYNGEKVKERKKE
;
A
#
# COMPACT_ATOMS: atom_id res chain seq x y z
N MET A 1 19.29 -30.13 -9.69
CA MET A 1 20.08 -29.18 -8.88
C MET A 1 19.06 -28.32 -8.17
N GLU A 2 18.76 -28.69 -6.95
CA GLU A 2 17.78 -27.96 -6.12
C GLU A 2 18.38 -26.59 -5.82
N ILE A 3 17.73 -25.54 -6.30
CA ILE A 3 18.06 -24.15 -5.91
C ILE A 3 17.75 -24.10 -4.41
N PRO A 4 18.73 -23.76 -3.55
CA PRO A 4 18.46 -23.73 -2.12
C PRO A 4 17.33 -22.77 -1.84
N THR A 5 16.34 -23.24 -1.13
CA THR A 5 15.13 -22.59 -0.64
C THR A 5 15.42 -21.39 0.31
N VAL A 6 16.54 -20.70 0.14
CA VAL A 6 16.99 -19.58 0.98
C VAL A 6 16.32 -18.26 0.59
N ILE A 7 15.66 -18.20 -0.59
CA ILE A 7 14.80 -17.05 -0.98
C ILE A 7 13.30 -17.38 -0.76
N GLY A 8 12.98 -18.56 -0.31
CA GLY A 8 11.73 -18.88 0.33
C GLY A 8 11.68 -18.25 1.72
N LEU A 9 11.60 -16.92 1.80
CA LEU A 9 11.17 -16.22 3.00
C LEU A 9 9.74 -16.68 3.32
N GLY A 10 9.58 -17.96 3.74
CA GLY A 10 8.33 -18.50 4.21
C GLY A 10 7.10 -18.40 3.28
N LEU A 11 7.28 -18.00 2.03
CA LEU A 11 6.22 -17.88 1.03
C LEU A 11 6.00 -19.19 0.26
N GLY A 12 6.58 -20.29 0.77
CA GLY A 12 6.39 -21.64 0.23
C GLY A 12 5.20 -22.37 0.83
N PHE A 13 4.83 -23.53 0.24
CA PHE A 13 3.69 -24.36 0.66
C PHE A 13 3.73 -24.84 2.12
N ASP A 14 4.88 -24.80 2.79
CA ASP A 14 4.95 -25.04 4.24
C ASP A 14 4.44 -23.82 5.06
N GLY A 15 4.09 -22.74 4.38
CA GLY A 15 3.53 -21.52 4.93
C GLY A 15 4.52 -20.69 5.74
N THR A 16 4.40 -19.36 5.60
CA THR A 16 5.19 -18.39 6.39
C THR A 16 5.07 -18.66 7.88
N SER A 17 3.87 -19.00 8.35
CA SER A 17 3.61 -19.27 9.76
C SER A 17 4.34 -20.52 10.27
N ASN A 18 4.37 -21.59 9.49
CA ASN A 18 5.08 -22.83 9.86
C ASN A 18 6.59 -22.60 9.90
N TRP A 19 7.13 -21.90 8.90
CA TRP A 19 8.55 -21.57 8.85
C TRP A 19 8.99 -20.70 10.05
N ILE A 20 8.22 -19.65 10.37
CA ILE A 20 8.52 -18.78 11.52
C ILE A 20 8.37 -19.57 12.82
N ASN A 21 7.33 -20.39 12.96
CA ASN A 21 7.17 -21.22 14.13
C ASN A 21 8.39 -22.13 14.35
N LYS A 22 8.81 -22.85 13.31
CA LYS A 22 9.96 -23.75 13.36
C LYS A 22 11.28 -23.04 13.66
N HIS A 23 11.59 -22.02 12.86
CA HIS A 23 12.95 -21.46 12.83
C HIS A 23 13.14 -20.30 13.80
N VAL A 24 12.07 -19.70 14.31
CA VAL A 24 12.14 -18.55 15.22
C VAL A 24 11.48 -18.87 16.56
N VAL A 25 10.18 -19.20 16.56
CA VAL A 25 9.42 -19.34 17.83
C VAL A 25 9.87 -20.57 18.61
N ASP A 26 9.87 -21.76 18.00
CA ASP A 26 10.26 -22.99 18.70
C ASP A 26 11.72 -22.95 19.09
N LYS A 27 12.60 -22.64 18.14
CA LYS A 27 14.04 -22.68 18.36
C LYS A 27 14.56 -21.65 19.35
N TYR A 28 14.14 -20.38 19.21
CA TYR A 28 14.75 -19.28 19.97
C TYR A 28 13.87 -18.72 21.09
N ILE A 29 12.54 -18.95 21.06
CA ILE A 29 11.63 -18.43 22.08
C ILE A 29 11.24 -19.54 23.06
N LEU A 30 10.90 -20.74 22.56
CA LEU A 30 10.43 -21.85 23.37
C LEU A 30 11.49 -22.91 23.69
N GLY A 31 12.64 -22.90 22.98
CA GLY A 31 13.71 -23.90 23.17
C GLY A 31 13.31 -25.32 22.78
N ILE A 32 12.42 -25.45 21.76
CA ILE A 32 11.93 -26.74 21.27
C ILE A 32 12.70 -27.11 20.02
N ASP A 33 13.37 -28.26 20.01
CA ASP A 33 14.18 -28.74 18.88
C ASP A 33 13.37 -29.63 17.91
N GLU A 34 12.25 -30.17 18.32
CA GLU A 34 11.40 -31.03 17.48
C GLU A 34 10.31 -30.18 16.79
N PHE A 35 10.32 -30.21 15.45
CA PHE A 35 9.33 -29.55 14.62
C PHE A 35 8.14 -30.50 14.33
N LYS A 36 6.95 -30.07 14.77
CA LYS A 36 5.69 -30.78 14.51
C LYS A 36 4.63 -29.80 13.97
N PRO A 37 4.61 -29.56 12.65
CA PRO A 37 3.73 -28.55 12.04
C PRO A 37 2.24 -28.84 12.27
N GLU A 38 1.86 -30.12 12.42
CA GLU A 38 0.50 -30.54 12.73
C GLU A 38 0.03 -30.13 14.13
N GLU A 39 0.95 -29.81 15.03
CA GLU A 39 0.64 -29.34 16.38
C GLU A 39 0.37 -27.85 16.46
N TYR A 40 0.66 -27.10 15.38
CA TYR A 40 0.41 -25.66 15.38
C TYR A 40 -1.06 -25.35 15.11
N GLY A 41 -1.80 -25.07 16.18
CA GLY A 41 -3.19 -24.64 16.09
C GLY A 41 -3.36 -23.32 15.29
N VAL A 42 -4.55 -23.14 14.72
CA VAL A 42 -4.90 -21.94 13.92
C VAL A 42 -4.61 -20.64 14.66
N ALA A 43 -4.90 -20.58 15.95
CA ALA A 43 -4.63 -19.38 16.76
C ALA A 43 -3.13 -19.04 16.79
N ARG A 44 -2.24 -20.02 16.96
CA ARG A 44 -0.79 -19.79 16.95
C ARG A 44 -0.32 -19.27 15.59
N LYS A 45 -0.77 -19.90 14.50
CA LYS A 45 -0.47 -19.45 13.12
C LYS A 45 -0.94 -18.03 12.88
N PHE A 46 -2.15 -17.71 13.34
CA PHE A 46 -2.70 -16.34 13.24
C PHE A 46 -1.81 -15.31 13.94
N PHE A 47 -1.42 -15.55 15.19
CA PHE A 47 -0.59 -14.60 15.92
C PHE A 47 0.81 -14.44 15.32
N VAL A 48 1.38 -15.53 14.81
CA VAL A 48 2.66 -15.49 14.10
C VAL A 48 2.56 -14.67 12.83
N LEU A 49 1.53 -14.89 12.01
CA LEU A 49 1.30 -14.10 10.78
C LEU A 49 1.01 -12.64 11.10
N TRP A 50 0.15 -12.37 12.07
CA TRP A 50 -0.12 -11.00 12.50
C TRP A 50 1.15 -10.26 12.91
N THR A 51 1.97 -10.89 13.76
CA THR A 51 3.25 -10.31 14.19
C THR A 51 4.18 -10.11 13.01
N PHE A 52 4.32 -11.10 12.14
CA PHE A 52 5.15 -11.02 10.94
C PHE A 52 4.74 -9.87 10.02
N LEU A 53 3.46 -9.79 9.66
CA LEU A 53 2.91 -8.73 8.81
C LEU A 53 3.11 -7.35 9.44
N THR A 54 2.90 -7.23 10.75
CA THR A 54 3.10 -5.98 11.48
C THR A 54 4.57 -5.55 11.43
N VAL A 55 5.49 -6.44 11.82
CA VAL A 55 6.93 -6.14 11.85
C VAL A 55 7.46 -5.86 10.44
N PHE A 56 7.08 -6.66 9.46
CA PHE A 56 7.49 -6.48 8.06
C PHE A 56 7.03 -5.12 7.51
N THR A 57 5.75 -4.77 7.74
CA THR A 57 5.22 -3.47 7.29
C THR A 57 5.86 -2.31 8.05
N TYR A 58 6.14 -2.45 9.35
CA TYR A 58 6.90 -1.44 10.09
C TYR A 58 8.31 -1.24 9.53
N LEU A 59 9.03 -2.31 9.22
CA LEU A 59 10.36 -2.21 8.62
C LEU A 59 10.31 -1.45 7.29
N LEU A 60 9.34 -1.75 6.42
CA LEU A 60 9.14 -1.02 5.18
C LEU A 60 8.78 0.45 5.44
N TYR A 61 7.81 0.71 6.31
CA TYR A 61 7.35 2.06 6.62
C TYR A 61 8.46 2.93 7.22
N PHE A 62 9.13 2.45 8.26
CA PHE A 62 10.20 3.18 8.95
C PHE A 62 11.52 3.23 8.17
N THR A 63 11.65 2.50 7.06
CA THR A 63 12.78 2.63 6.14
C THR A 63 12.43 3.57 4.99
N LEU A 64 11.31 3.32 4.30
CA LEU A 64 10.98 4.04 3.07
C LEU A 64 10.47 5.47 3.34
N CYS A 65 9.59 5.67 4.32
CA CYS A 65 9.05 7.01 4.58
C CYS A 65 10.13 8.00 5.04
N PRO A 66 11.03 7.68 5.99
CA PRO A 66 12.13 8.56 6.33
C PRO A 66 13.09 8.82 5.17
N LEU A 67 13.36 7.79 4.34
CA LEU A 67 14.24 7.91 3.18
C LEU A 67 13.64 8.92 2.17
N VAL A 68 12.38 8.72 1.77
CA VAL A 68 11.67 9.62 0.86
C VAL A 68 11.55 11.03 1.47
N TYR A 69 11.21 11.12 2.76
CA TYR A 69 11.12 12.39 3.47
C TYR A 69 12.48 13.11 3.49
N HIS A 70 13.57 12.41 3.76
CA HIS A 70 14.91 13.01 3.73
C HIS A 70 15.24 13.57 2.35
N PHE A 71 15.01 12.82 1.27
CA PHE A 71 15.36 13.27 -0.07
C PHE A 71 14.49 14.40 -0.58
N LEU A 72 13.19 14.40 -0.29
CA LEU A 72 12.25 15.37 -0.86
C LEU A 72 11.98 16.60 0.03
N TYR A 73 12.09 16.46 1.35
CA TYR A 73 11.66 17.49 2.30
C TYR A 73 12.81 18.14 3.07
N THR A 74 13.97 17.48 3.19
CA THR A 74 15.14 18.03 3.88
C THR A 74 16.25 18.49 2.94
N LYS A 75 16.39 17.84 1.77
CA LYS A 75 17.30 18.32 0.74
C LYS A 75 16.79 19.62 0.13
N ARG A 76 17.73 20.51 -0.12
CA ARG A 76 17.49 21.80 -0.79
C ARG A 76 17.94 21.70 -2.23
N ASP A 77 17.20 22.38 -3.13
CA ASP A 77 17.66 22.64 -4.48
C ASP A 77 18.86 23.59 -4.52
N ALA A 78 19.38 23.89 -5.71
CA ALA A 78 20.50 24.81 -5.90
C ALA A 78 20.20 26.24 -5.40
N GLU A 79 18.93 26.62 -5.36
CA GLU A 79 18.41 27.91 -4.88
C GLU A 79 18.17 27.93 -3.36
N GLY A 80 18.37 26.80 -2.69
CA GLY A 80 18.19 26.66 -1.24
C GLY A 80 16.76 26.42 -0.77
N ASN A 81 15.82 26.11 -1.69
CA ASN A 81 14.44 25.76 -1.37
C ASN A 81 14.28 24.24 -1.13
N ASN A 82 13.33 23.85 -0.31
CA ASN A 82 12.97 22.44 -0.18
C ASN A 82 12.26 21.95 -1.44
N VAL A 83 12.64 20.78 -1.95
CA VAL A 83 12.07 20.19 -3.17
C VAL A 83 10.54 20.08 -3.11
N ALA A 84 9.99 19.80 -1.93
CA ALA A 84 8.54 19.69 -1.70
C ALA A 84 7.88 20.97 -1.16
N ALA A 85 8.56 22.13 -1.16
CA ALA A 85 8.05 23.41 -0.62
C ALA A 85 7.45 23.31 0.79
N TRP A 86 8.04 22.49 1.65
CA TRP A 86 7.54 22.15 2.99
C TRP A 86 8.18 22.98 4.09
N ASN A 87 7.37 23.61 4.95
CA ASN A 87 7.88 24.26 6.18
C ASN A 87 8.00 23.23 7.31
N TRP A 88 9.14 22.55 7.39
CA TRP A 88 9.38 21.49 8.37
C TRP A 88 9.26 21.92 9.84
N ARG A 89 9.43 23.22 10.16
CA ARG A 89 9.32 23.72 11.54
C ARG A 89 7.88 23.68 12.05
N GLU A 90 6.92 23.94 11.17
CA GLU A 90 5.49 23.86 11.46
C GLU A 90 4.96 22.42 11.35
N GLY A 91 5.63 21.58 10.54
CA GLY A 91 5.23 20.21 10.25
C GLY A 91 5.65 19.14 11.25
N LYS A 92 6.52 19.45 12.24
CA LYS A 92 7.03 18.43 13.19
C LYS A 92 5.93 17.69 13.95
N ASP A 93 4.96 18.41 14.49
CA ASP A 93 3.87 17.82 15.24
C ASP A 93 2.93 17.02 14.34
N GLN A 94 2.75 17.45 13.09
CA GLN A 94 2.00 16.71 12.09
C GLN A 94 2.67 15.36 11.81
N VAL A 95 3.95 15.34 11.43
CA VAL A 95 4.71 14.11 11.15
C VAL A 95 4.68 13.16 12.35
N ARG A 96 4.85 13.67 13.57
CA ARG A 96 4.76 12.85 14.78
C ARG A 96 3.38 12.21 14.94
N ASN A 97 2.30 12.94 14.63
CA ASN A 97 0.94 12.44 14.70
C ASN A 97 0.64 11.45 13.58
N GLU A 98 1.14 11.69 12.38
CA GLU A 98 1.08 10.76 11.24
C GLU A 98 1.74 9.43 11.60
N ILE A 99 2.97 9.45 12.14
CA ILE A 99 3.69 8.25 12.58
C ILE A 99 2.91 7.47 13.64
N LYS A 100 2.38 8.14 14.66
CA LYS A 100 1.61 7.48 15.72
C LYS A 100 0.35 6.80 15.16
N LEU A 101 -0.36 7.52 14.31
CA LEU A 101 -1.58 7.01 13.70
C LEU A 101 -1.27 5.84 12.75
N SER A 102 -0.23 5.98 11.91
CA SER A 102 0.21 4.92 11.00
C SER A 102 0.64 3.65 11.75
N ALA A 103 1.40 3.80 12.84
CA ALA A 103 1.83 2.66 13.63
C ALA A 103 0.64 1.88 14.21
N TRP A 104 -0.34 2.57 14.76
CA TRP A 104 -1.59 1.93 15.22
C TRP A 104 -2.35 1.28 14.06
N SER A 105 -2.53 1.99 12.94
CA SER A 105 -3.24 1.48 11.76
C SER A 105 -2.59 0.22 11.19
N ILE A 106 -1.29 0.22 10.99
CA ILE A 106 -0.53 -0.91 10.45
C ILE A 106 -0.72 -2.16 11.32
N CYS A 107 -0.59 -2.02 12.63
CA CYS A 107 -0.75 -3.16 13.56
C CYS A 107 -2.16 -3.77 13.46
N VAL A 108 -3.21 -2.94 13.48
CA VAL A 108 -4.59 -3.44 13.41
C VAL A 108 -4.91 -4.01 12.03
N MET A 109 -4.50 -3.34 10.95
CA MET A 109 -4.69 -3.83 9.58
C MET A 109 -4.00 -5.17 9.36
N ALA A 110 -2.79 -5.35 9.86
CA ALA A 110 -2.08 -6.63 9.79
C ALA A 110 -2.88 -7.76 10.46
N GLY A 111 -3.52 -7.50 11.60
CA GLY A 111 -4.41 -8.45 12.26
C GLY A 111 -5.66 -8.79 11.44
N MET A 112 -6.21 -7.81 10.72
CA MET A 112 -7.35 -8.03 9.82
C MET A 112 -6.95 -8.76 8.54
N THR A 113 -5.68 -8.65 8.11
CA THR A 113 -5.14 -9.32 6.93
C THR A 113 -4.68 -10.75 7.22
N ALA A 114 -4.21 -11.04 8.42
CA ALA A 114 -3.70 -12.36 8.80
C ALA A 114 -4.65 -13.54 8.49
N PRO A 115 -5.99 -13.43 8.61
CA PRO A 115 -6.90 -14.49 8.17
C PRO A 115 -6.82 -14.80 6.67
N PHE A 116 -6.59 -13.80 5.81
CA PHE A 116 -6.40 -14.01 4.38
C PHE A 116 -5.13 -14.81 4.10
N GLU A 117 -4.04 -14.48 4.78
CA GLU A 117 -2.78 -15.20 4.65
C GLU A 117 -2.89 -16.64 5.15
N LEU A 118 -3.69 -16.89 6.20
CA LEU A 118 -4.00 -18.26 6.62
C LEU A 118 -4.70 -19.06 5.52
N LEU A 119 -5.64 -18.43 4.80
CA LEU A 119 -6.32 -19.06 3.69
C LEU A 119 -5.38 -19.29 2.49
N VAL A 120 -4.43 -18.36 2.25
CA VAL A 120 -3.35 -18.55 1.26
C VAL A 120 -2.51 -19.78 1.63
N GLU A 121 -2.05 -19.88 2.88
CA GLU A 121 -1.25 -21.03 3.37
C GLU A 121 -2.01 -22.37 3.30
N GLN A 122 -3.33 -22.33 3.43
CA GLN A 122 -4.19 -23.53 3.33
C GLN A 122 -4.54 -23.90 1.87
N GLY A 123 -4.02 -23.14 0.88
CA GLY A 123 -4.23 -23.46 -0.53
C GLY A 123 -5.60 -23.05 -1.10
N TYR A 124 -6.35 -22.17 -0.42
CA TYR A 124 -7.65 -21.68 -0.92
C TYR A 124 -7.54 -20.62 -2.02
N THR A 125 -6.32 -20.31 -2.47
CA THR A 125 -6.08 -19.29 -3.48
C THR A 125 -5.60 -19.88 -4.80
N LYS A 126 -5.55 -19.04 -5.83
CA LYS A 126 -5.01 -19.38 -7.15
C LYS A 126 -3.55 -18.95 -7.32
N ILE A 127 -2.82 -18.77 -6.21
CA ILE A 127 -1.38 -18.54 -6.26
C ILE A 127 -0.70 -19.83 -6.74
N TYR A 128 0.24 -19.69 -7.66
CA TYR A 128 1.04 -20.81 -8.16
C TYR A 128 2.54 -20.51 -8.11
N TRP A 129 3.35 -21.57 -8.11
CA TRP A 129 4.79 -21.52 -7.90
C TRP A 129 5.58 -21.91 -9.14
N GLU A 130 4.95 -22.64 -10.04
CA GLU A 130 5.58 -23.15 -11.24
C GLU A 130 5.81 -22.01 -12.24
N THR A 131 7.04 -21.94 -12.76
CA THR A 131 7.36 -21.05 -13.87
C THR A 131 6.97 -21.73 -15.20
N PRO A 132 6.55 -20.97 -16.21
CA PRO A 132 6.28 -21.49 -17.54
C PRO A 132 7.49 -22.24 -18.13
N ALA A 133 7.24 -23.26 -18.95
CA ALA A 133 8.30 -23.91 -19.72
C ALA A 133 9.04 -22.86 -20.59
N ARG A 134 10.32 -23.14 -20.91
CA ARG A 134 11.18 -22.17 -21.60
C ARG A 134 10.62 -21.68 -22.95
N ASP A 135 9.87 -22.55 -23.63
CA ASP A 135 9.23 -22.33 -24.92
C ASP A 135 7.76 -21.89 -24.82
N ASP A 136 7.19 -21.83 -23.62
CA ASP A 136 5.83 -21.33 -23.38
C ASP A 136 5.80 -19.79 -23.34
N LEU A 137 5.80 -19.16 -24.49
CA LEU A 137 5.72 -17.70 -24.62
C LEU A 137 4.43 -17.13 -24.05
N GLY A 138 3.31 -17.86 -24.14
CA GLY A 138 2.02 -17.43 -23.59
C GLY A 138 2.03 -17.38 -22.07
N GLY A 139 2.57 -18.42 -21.44
CA GLY A 139 2.77 -18.49 -19.98
C GLY A 139 3.68 -17.37 -19.47
N TRP A 140 4.81 -17.12 -20.14
CA TRP A 140 5.72 -16.02 -19.78
C TRP A 140 5.07 -14.65 -19.97
N PHE A 141 4.31 -14.46 -21.06
CA PHE A 141 3.55 -13.21 -21.24
C PHE A 141 2.52 -13.00 -20.13
N TYR A 142 1.77 -14.04 -19.76
CA TYR A 142 0.81 -13.95 -18.65
C TYR A 142 1.49 -13.63 -17.33
N LEU A 143 2.58 -14.31 -17.01
CA LEU A 143 3.31 -14.11 -15.75
C LEU A 143 3.90 -12.69 -15.64
N LEU A 144 4.54 -12.20 -16.70
CA LEU A 144 5.30 -10.94 -16.65
C LEU A 144 4.46 -9.70 -16.97
N VAL A 145 3.38 -9.85 -17.75
CA VAL A 145 2.59 -8.73 -18.25
C VAL A 145 1.09 -8.89 -17.92
N GLY A 146 0.51 -10.02 -18.29
CA GLY A 146 -0.94 -10.24 -18.20
C GLY A 146 -1.46 -10.18 -16.76
N SER A 147 -0.86 -10.95 -15.86
CA SER A 147 -1.30 -10.99 -14.45
C SER A 147 -1.01 -9.70 -13.69
N PRO A 148 0.14 -8.98 -13.86
CA PRO A 148 0.33 -7.67 -13.28
C PRO A 148 -0.66 -6.61 -13.78
N LEU A 149 -0.95 -6.58 -15.08
CA LEU A 149 -1.93 -5.64 -15.64
C LEU A 149 -3.35 -5.96 -15.15
N LEU A 150 -3.72 -7.23 -15.06
CA LEU A 150 -5.02 -7.65 -14.52
C LEU A 150 -5.13 -7.28 -13.02
N PHE A 151 -4.07 -7.48 -12.25
CA PHE A 151 -3.99 -7.07 -10.84
C PHE A 151 -4.17 -5.55 -10.72
N LEU A 152 -3.47 -4.77 -11.53
CA LEU A 152 -3.59 -3.31 -11.55
C LEU A 152 -5.02 -2.88 -11.90
N ALA A 153 -5.60 -3.40 -12.98
CA ALA A 153 -6.94 -3.03 -13.43
C ALA A 153 -8.02 -3.40 -12.41
N PHE A 154 -7.94 -4.60 -11.83
CA PHE A 154 -8.87 -5.06 -10.79
C PHE A 154 -8.77 -4.20 -9.53
N SER A 155 -7.55 -4.02 -9.03
CA SER A 155 -7.34 -3.26 -7.79
C SER A 155 -7.67 -1.78 -7.95
N ASP A 156 -7.30 -1.13 -9.06
CA ASP A 156 -7.66 0.26 -9.34
C ASP A 156 -9.18 0.46 -9.39
N THR A 157 -9.88 -0.49 -10.04
CA THR A 157 -11.36 -0.49 -10.08
C THR A 157 -11.96 -0.59 -8.69
N CYS A 158 -11.55 -1.58 -7.91
CA CYS A 158 -12.11 -1.81 -6.58
C CYS A 158 -11.78 -0.66 -5.62
N VAL A 159 -10.52 -0.19 -5.62
CA VAL A 159 -10.09 0.90 -4.75
C VAL A 159 -10.85 2.19 -5.08
N TYR A 160 -11.02 2.53 -6.35
CA TYR A 160 -11.82 3.71 -6.74
C TYR A 160 -13.23 3.68 -6.12
N TRP A 161 -13.96 2.56 -6.28
CA TRP A 161 -15.34 2.46 -5.79
C TRP A 161 -15.41 2.42 -4.27
N ILE A 162 -14.47 1.73 -3.61
CA ILE A 162 -14.37 1.70 -2.14
C ILE A 162 -14.05 3.10 -1.62
N HIS A 163 -13.06 3.79 -2.18
CA HIS A 163 -12.65 5.12 -1.77
C HIS A 163 -13.80 6.13 -1.94
N ARG A 164 -14.47 6.11 -3.10
CA ARG A 164 -15.65 6.94 -3.33
C ARG A 164 -16.79 6.63 -2.35
N MET A 165 -17.00 5.37 -2.00
CA MET A 165 -17.96 4.94 -0.98
C MET A 165 -17.59 5.47 0.41
N LEU A 166 -16.31 5.47 0.78
CA LEU A 166 -15.82 6.03 2.03
C LEU A 166 -16.07 7.54 2.16
N HIS A 167 -16.22 8.25 1.05
CA HIS A 167 -16.66 9.65 1.02
C HIS A 167 -18.19 9.84 1.18
N HIS A 168 -18.97 8.76 1.24
CA HIS A 168 -20.39 8.87 1.55
C HIS A 168 -20.58 9.41 2.98
N ARG A 169 -21.58 10.30 3.18
CA ARG A 169 -21.86 11.00 4.45
C ARG A 169 -21.90 10.11 5.70
N LEU A 170 -22.30 8.85 5.56
CA LEU A 170 -22.39 7.91 6.67
C LEU A 170 -21.03 7.29 7.06
N LEU A 171 -20.11 7.17 6.10
CA LEU A 171 -18.81 6.50 6.27
C LEU A 171 -17.66 7.48 6.44
N TYR A 172 -17.78 8.67 5.85
CA TYR A 172 -16.71 9.67 5.88
C TYR A 172 -16.32 10.05 7.32
N ALA A 173 -17.29 10.49 8.11
CA ALA A 173 -17.00 11.00 9.45
C ALA A 173 -16.39 9.95 10.40
N PRO A 174 -16.91 8.70 10.50
CA PRO A 174 -16.36 7.70 11.41
C PRO A 174 -15.09 7.01 10.90
N ILE A 175 -14.90 6.91 9.59
CA ILE A 175 -13.83 6.06 9.02
C ILE A 175 -12.79 6.91 8.30
N HIS A 176 -13.16 7.69 7.28
CA HIS A 176 -12.24 8.29 6.32
C HIS A 176 -11.75 9.70 6.69
N LYS A 177 -12.51 10.45 7.49
CA LYS A 177 -12.15 11.81 7.92
C LYS A 177 -10.78 11.90 8.61
N LEU A 178 -10.37 10.83 9.27
CA LEU A 178 -9.09 10.79 9.98
C LEU A 178 -7.91 10.90 9.02
N HIS A 179 -8.02 10.29 7.83
CA HIS A 179 -7.06 10.39 6.73
C HIS A 179 -7.00 11.83 6.18
N HIS A 180 -8.15 12.43 5.91
CA HIS A 180 -8.27 13.80 5.41
C HIS A 180 -7.93 14.91 6.42
N LYS A 181 -7.56 14.54 7.64
CA LYS A 181 -7.02 15.51 8.60
C LYS A 181 -5.72 16.15 8.09
N TYR A 182 -4.94 15.40 7.33
CA TYR A 182 -3.66 15.81 6.79
C TYR A 182 -3.84 16.32 5.35
N LYS A 183 -4.20 17.59 5.21
CA LYS A 183 -4.41 18.24 3.90
C LYS A 183 -3.12 18.37 3.10
N GLU A 184 -2.04 18.70 3.81
CA GLU A 184 -0.69 18.71 3.27
C GLU A 184 0.00 17.41 3.64
N THR A 185 -0.10 16.43 2.74
CA THR A 185 0.43 15.09 2.95
C THR A 185 1.96 15.08 3.04
N THR A 186 2.49 14.11 3.78
CA THR A 186 3.90 13.73 3.79
C THR A 186 4.01 12.22 3.51
N PRO A 187 5.18 11.67 3.21
CA PRO A 187 5.35 10.22 3.07
C PRO A 187 4.81 9.43 4.27
N PHE A 188 4.85 10.01 5.47
CA PHE A 188 4.33 9.38 6.70
C PHE A 188 2.81 9.31 6.76
N SER A 189 2.08 10.16 6.00
CA SER A 189 0.62 10.09 5.94
C SER A 189 0.09 8.93 5.10
N ALA A 190 0.95 8.23 4.36
CA ALA A 190 0.61 7.10 3.50
C ALA A 190 -0.19 5.99 4.22
N TYR A 191 0.02 5.82 5.52
CA TYR A 191 -0.68 4.86 6.37
C TYR A 191 -1.42 5.53 7.55
N ALA A 192 -1.51 6.88 7.56
CA ALA A 192 -2.15 7.64 8.62
C ALA A 192 -3.66 7.75 8.44
N PHE A 193 -4.38 6.68 8.68
CA PHE A 193 -5.85 6.56 8.55
C PHE A 193 -6.45 5.64 9.62
N HIS A 194 -7.77 5.58 9.67
CA HIS A 194 -8.46 4.60 10.50
C HIS A 194 -8.16 3.18 9.96
N PRO A 195 -7.85 2.17 10.80
CA PRO A 195 -7.49 0.84 10.32
C PRO A 195 -8.49 0.21 9.35
N LEU A 196 -9.79 0.40 9.60
CA LEU A 196 -10.84 -0.09 8.71
C LEU A 196 -10.80 0.60 7.33
N ASP A 197 -10.44 1.86 7.28
CA ASP A 197 -10.23 2.61 6.04
C ASP A 197 -9.15 1.95 5.17
N GLY A 198 -7.95 1.87 5.73
CA GLY A 198 -6.82 1.29 5.02
C GLY A 198 -7.03 -0.18 4.67
N TRP A 199 -7.68 -0.96 5.55
CA TRP A 199 -7.97 -2.34 5.28
C TRP A 199 -8.99 -2.54 4.15
N LEU A 200 -10.08 -1.75 4.13
CA LEU A 200 -11.07 -1.80 3.04
C LEU A 200 -10.43 -1.45 1.68
N GLN A 201 -9.59 -0.43 1.63
CA GLN A 201 -8.87 -0.07 0.41
C GLN A 201 -7.75 -1.07 0.06
N GLY A 202 -7.18 -1.75 1.05
CA GLY A 202 -6.17 -2.80 0.88
C GLY A 202 -6.74 -4.17 0.52
N CYS A 203 -7.98 -4.46 0.90
CA CYS A 203 -8.63 -5.76 0.71
C CYS A 203 -8.62 -6.27 -0.75
N PRO A 204 -8.84 -5.43 -1.78
CA PRO A 204 -8.80 -5.88 -3.17
C PRO A 204 -7.50 -6.58 -3.56
N TYR A 205 -6.36 -6.14 -3.03
CA TYR A 205 -5.06 -6.73 -3.34
C TYR A 205 -4.96 -8.19 -2.87
N HIS A 206 -5.53 -8.49 -1.71
CA HIS A 206 -5.56 -9.84 -1.16
C HIS A 206 -6.67 -10.69 -1.78
N VAL A 207 -7.84 -10.11 -2.07
CA VAL A 207 -8.96 -10.80 -2.72
C VAL A 207 -8.60 -11.24 -4.15
N PHE A 208 -7.72 -10.52 -4.84
CA PHE A 208 -7.34 -10.81 -6.21
C PHE A 208 -6.92 -12.27 -6.42
N VAL A 209 -6.07 -12.80 -5.56
CA VAL A 209 -5.50 -14.15 -5.70
C VAL A 209 -6.50 -15.28 -5.42
N PHE A 210 -7.65 -14.99 -4.83
CA PHE A 210 -8.76 -15.93 -4.73
C PHE A 210 -9.55 -16.01 -6.04
N LEU A 211 -9.54 -14.95 -6.83
CA LEU A 211 -10.31 -14.84 -8.06
C LEU A 211 -9.50 -15.20 -9.30
N PHE A 212 -8.23 -14.79 -9.34
CA PHE A 212 -7.37 -14.89 -10.52
C PHE A 212 -6.04 -15.60 -10.19
N PRO A 213 -5.54 -16.44 -11.11
CA PRO A 213 -4.24 -17.07 -10.92
C PRO A 213 -3.13 -16.02 -11.00
N MET A 214 -2.16 -16.10 -10.11
CA MET A 214 -0.98 -15.24 -10.11
C MET A 214 0.22 -15.97 -9.54
N HIS A 215 1.36 -15.81 -10.19
CA HIS A 215 2.60 -16.39 -9.70
C HIS A 215 3.04 -15.68 -8.40
N HIS A 216 3.48 -16.44 -7.41
CA HIS A 216 3.78 -15.90 -6.06
C HIS A 216 4.79 -14.74 -6.06
N VAL A 217 5.86 -14.79 -6.88
CA VAL A 217 6.82 -13.68 -7.00
C VAL A 217 6.16 -12.44 -7.58
N THR A 218 5.35 -12.61 -8.62
CA THR A 218 4.63 -11.49 -9.27
C THR A 218 3.65 -10.86 -8.29
N TYR A 219 2.94 -11.65 -7.49
CA TYR A 219 2.05 -11.17 -6.45
C TYR A 219 2.81 -10.37 -5.38
N PHE A 220 3.91 -10.92 -4.85
CA PHE A 220 4.74 -10.23 -3.86
C PHE A 220 5.30 -8.89 -4.39
N LEU A 221 5.82 -8.88 -5.61
CA LEU A 221 6.32 -7.65 -6.24
C LEU A 221 5.20 -6.64 -6.46
N SER A 222 4.00 -7.10 -6.83
CA SER A 222 2.83 -6.23 -6.98
C SER A 222 2.43 -5.59 -5.65
N LEU A 223 2.42 -6.33 -4.55
CA LEU A 223 2.17 -5.77 -3.21
C LEU A 223 3.25 -4.77 -2.78
N ALA A 224 4.52 -5.06 -3.06
CA ALA A 224 5.61 -4.11 -2.81
C ALA A 224 5.43 -2.80 -3.60
N MET A 225 5.04 -2.91 -4.87
CA MET A 225 4.73 -1.75 -5.72
C MET A 225 3.52 -0.95 -5.21
N VAL A 226 2.49 -1.60 -4.66
CA VAL A 226 1.36 -0.92 -3.99
C VAL A 226 1.87 -0.05 -2.84
N GLY A 227 2.73 -0.60 -1.98
CA GLY A 227 3.29 0.14 -0.85
C GLY A 227 4.12 1.36 -1.29
N LEU A 228 5.00 1.17 -2.28
CA LEU A 228 5.80 2.26 -2.86
C LEU A 228 4.92 3.34 -3.50
N TRP A 229 3.89 2.92 -4.25
CA TRP A 229 2.95 3.84 -4.87
C TRP A 229 2.15 4.64 -3.85
N THR A 230 1.69 4.00 -2.78
CA THR A 230 0.96 4.66 -1.70
C THR A 230 1.80 5.75 -1.03
N ILE A 231 3.10 5.51 -0.82
CA ILE A 231 4.04 6.53 -0.33
C ILE A 231 4.19 7.66 -1.36
N ASN A 232 4.37 7.32 -2.64
CA ASN A 232 4.57 8.32 -3.71
C ASN A 232 3.36 9.27 -3.89
N ILE A 233 2.12 8.78 -3.84
CA ILE A 233 0.96 9.68 -3.96
C ILE A 233 0.81 10.65 -2.78
N HIS A 234 1.47 10.38 -1.66
CA HIS A 234 1.49 11.23 -0.46
C HIS A 234 2.74 12.10 -0.36
N ASP A 235 3.77 11.90 -1.20
CA ASP A 235 5.04 12.63 -1.10
C ASP A 235 5.03 14.01 -1.80
N ARG A 236 3.91 14.37 -2.43
CA ARG A 236 3.69 15.64 -3.15
C ARG A 236 4.57 15.83 -4.38
N THR A 237 5.33 14.83 -4.77
CA THR A 237 6.15 14.85 -5.97
C THR A 237 5.40 14.20 -7.12
N THR A 238 5.18 14.94 -8.20
CA THR A 238 4.39 14.46 -9.33
C THR A 238 5.13 14.59 -10.64
N MET A 239 5.10 13.50 -11.41
CA MET A 239 5.37 13.53 -12.85
C MET A 239 4.06 13.75 -13.60
N LYS A 240 4.07 14.65 -14.59
CA LYS A 240 2.89 14.89 -15.44
C LYS A 240 2.71 13.77 -16.44
N LEU A 241 1.92 12.77 -16.07
CA LEU A 241 1.54 11.66 -16.94
C LEU A 241 0.03 11.66 -17.15
N PRO A 242 -0.46 11.67 -18.42
CA PRO A 242 -1.87 11.99 -18.75
C PRO A 242 -2.90 10.97 -18.25
N PHE A 243 -2.46 9.75 -17.92
CA PHE A 243 -3.35 8.67 -17.49
C PHE A 243 -3.18 8.27 -16.04
N VAL A 244 -2.16 8.82 -15.37
CA VAL A 244 -1.75 8.41 -14.03
C VAL A 244 -2.32 9.35 -12.98
N ASN A 245 -2.91 8.77 -11.94
CA ASN A 245 -3.37 9.48 -10.75
C ASN A 245 -2.21 9.57 -9.76
N GLY A 246 -1.38 10.59 -9.90
CA GLY A 246 -0.19 10.80 -9.06
C GLY A 246 -0.44 11.73 -7.86
N ALA A 247 0.62 12.09 -7.16
CA ALA A 247 0.59 12.91 -5.94
C ALA A 247 -0.16 14.24 -6.10
N ALA A 248 -0.09 14.91 -7.27
CA ALA A 248 -0.84 16.14 -7.52
C ALA A 248 -2.35 15.94 -7.51
N HIS A 249 -2.83 14.84 -8.10
CA HIS A 249 -4.24 14.48 -8.08
C HIS A 249 -4.70 14.17 -6.66
N HIS A 250 -3.89 13.41 -5.92
CA HIS A 250 -4.17 13.03 -4.54
C HIS A 250 -4.13 14.23 -3.58
N THR A 251 -3.26 15.22 -3.83
CA THR A 251 -3.26 16.50 -3.09
C THR A 251 -4.57 17.27 -3.30
N ILE A 252 -5.10 17.30 -4.53
CA ILE A 252 -6.43 17.89 -4.79
C ILE A 252 -7.52 17.09 -4.08
N HIS A 253 -7.40 15.76 -4.04
CA HIS A 253 -8.32 14.92 -3.30
C HIS A 253 -8.33 15.28 -1.81
N HIS A 254 -7.18 15.38 -1.14
CA HIS A 254 -7.08 15.77 0.27
C HIS A 254 -7.60 17.17 0.59
N THR A 255 -7.54 18.09 -0.36
CA THR A 255 -8.00 19.48 -0.19
C THR A 255 -9.41 19.73 -0.65
N GLY A 256 -9.87 19.03 -1.71
CA GLY A 256 -11.16 19.21 -2.36
C GLY A 256 -12.21 18.14 -2.06
N PHE A 257 -11.83 17.02 -1.44
CA PHE A 257 -12.65 15.89 -0.97
C PHE A 257 -13.45 15.12 -2.03
N ASN A 258 -14.01 15.77 -3.03
CA ASN A 258 -14.97 15.19 -3.98
C ASN A 258 -14.36 14.84 -5.34
N TYR A 259 -13.04 14.81 -5.45
CA TYR A 259 -12.32 14.64 -6.71
C TYR A 259 -11.20 13.61 -6.57
N ASN A 260 -10.84 12.97 -7.68
CA ASN A 260 -9.65 12.13 -7.85
C ASN A 260 -9.55 10.99 -6.81
N TYR A 261 -10.55 10.12 -6.80
CA TYR A 261 -10.60 8.94 -5.92
C TYR A 261 -9.72 7.77 -6.40
N GLY A 262 -9.26 7.80 -7.65
CA GLY A 262 -8.46 6.73 -8.24
C GLY A 262 -7.14 6.50 -7.50
N GLN A 263 -6.68 5.25 -7.48
CA GLN A 263 -5.40 4.89 -6.85
C GLN A 263 -4.22 5.02 -7.81
N TYR A 264 -4.36 4.52 -9.03
CA TYR A 264 -3.29 4.48 -10.03
C TYR A 264 -3.64 5.27 -11.29
N LEU A 265 -4.87 5.15 -11.77
CA LEU A 265 -5.32 5.68 -13.04
C LEU A 265 -6.45 6.69 -12.85
N VAL A 266 -6.49 7.69 -13.75
CA VAL A 266 -7.59 8.68 -13.80
C VAL A 266 -8.84 8.16 -14.53
N PHE A 267 -8.83 6.90 -14.96
CA PHE A 267 -9.88 6.31 -15.79
C PHE A 267 -11.25 6.35 -15.12
N TRP A 268 -11.35 5.83 -13.90
CA TRP A 268 -12.61 5.79 -13.16
C TRP A 268 -13.07 7.18 -12.72
N ASP A 269 -12.13 8.09 -12.40
CA ASP A 269 -12.47 9.47 -12.09
C ASP A 269 -13.11 10.18 -13.29
N LYS A 270 -12.63 9.93 -14.51
CA LYS A 270 -13.23 10.48 -15.73
C LYS A 270 -14.63 9.91 -15.98
N ILE A 271 -14.80 8.61 -15.87
CA ILE A 271 -16.11 7.94 -16.05
C ILE A 271 -17.08 8.36 -14.95
N GLY A 272 -16.63 8.38 -13.70
CA GLY A 272 -17.46 8.71 -12.53
C GLY A 272 -17.70 10.19 -12.31
N GLY A 273 -17.16 11.08 -13.17
CA GLY A 273 -17.33 12.54 -13.08
C GLY A 273 -16.61 13.19 -11.89
N SER A 274 -15.62 12.50 -11.31
CA SER A 274 -14.82 12.99 -10.17
C SER A 274 -13.42 13.47 -10.57
N PHE A 275 -13.10 13.47 -11.85
CA PHE A 275 -11.79 13.92 -12.34
C PHE A 275 -11.62 15.43 -12.21
N ARG A 276 -10.49 15.87 -11.65
CA ARG A 276 -10.02 17.26 -11.68
C ARG A 276 -8.54 17.29 -12.04
N ASP A 277 -8.22 17.99 -13.12
CA ASP A 277 -6.85 18.15 -13.59
C ASP A 277 -6.05 19.05 -12.64
N PRO A 278 -5.02 18.55 -11.94
CA PRO A 278 -4.20 19.36 -11.04
C PRO A 278 -3.38 20.42 -11.78
N PHE A 279 -3.05 20.21 -13.04
CA PHE A 279 -2.21 21.09 -13.83
C PHE A 279 -3.00 22.25 -14.45
N ALA A 280 -4.32 22.13 -14.54
CA ALA A 280 -5.23 23.21 -14.88
C ALA A 280 -5.65 24.05 -13.65
N TYR A 281 -5.35 23.57 -12.43
CA TYR A 281 -5.76 24.19 -11.19
C TYR A 281 -4.59 24.97 -10.57
N ALA A 282 -4.70 26.31 -10.55
CA ALA A 282 -3.64 27.26 -10.18
C ALA A 282 -2.88 27.04 -8.84
N PRO A 283 -3.42 26.41 -7.77
CA PRO A 283 -2.70 26.23 -6.51
C PRO A 283 -1.47 25.32 -6.57
N TYR A 284 -1.37 24.45 -7.59
CA TYR A 284 -0.31 23.44 -7.65
C TYR A 284 1.00 23.94 -8.28
N ASN A 285 0.95 25.06 -9.03
CA ASN A 285 2.13 25.58 -9.74
C ASN A 285 3.05 26.49 -8.90
N GLY A 286 2.93 26.46 -7.55
CA GLY A 286 3.77 27.31 -6.67
C GLY A 286 3.49 28.80 -6.78
N GLU A 287 2.66 29.22 -7.70
CA GLU A 287 2.23 30.60 -7.80
C GLU A 287 1.18 30.89 -6.72
N LYS A 288 1.48 31.88 -5.87
CA LYS A 288 0.49 32.44 -4.93
C LYS A 288 -0.77 32.79 -5.72
N VAL A 289 -1.89 32.16 -5.38
CA VAL A 289 -3.20 32.53 -5.90
C VAL A 289 -3.40 34.01 -5.66
N LYS A 290 -3.28 34.81 -6.70
CA LYS A 290 -3.81 36.16 -6.66
C LYS A 290 -5.32 36.00 -6.52
N GLU A 291 -5.85 36.34 -5.33
CA GLU A 291 -7.29 36.44 -5.14
C GLU A 291 -7.89 37.19 -6.33
N ARG A 292 -8.67 36.50 -7.16
CA ARG A 292 -9.58 37.19 -8.08
C ARG A 292 -10.55 37.94 -7.20
N LYS A 293 -10.32 39.25 -7.00
CA LYS A 293 -11.33 40.15 -6.52
C LYS A 293 -12.53 39.97 -7.46
N LYS A 294 -13.66 39.54 -6.87
CA LYS A 294 -14.94 39.61 -7.58
C LYS A 294 -15.16 41.07 -8.02
N GLU A 295 -15.10 41.30 -9.31
CA GLU A 295 -15.76 42.43 -9.94
C GLU A 295 -17.24 42.10 -10.11
#